data_9df18edd7412a5380c147d627cbd1927
#
_entry.id   9df18edd7412a5380c147d627cbd1927
#
_cell.length_a   1.000
_cell.length_b   1.000
_cell.length_c   1.000
_cell.angle_alpha   90.00
_cell.angle_beta   90.00
_cell.angle_gamma   90.00
#
_symmetry.space_group_name_H-M   'P 1'
#
loop_
_entity.id
_entity.type
_entity.pdbx_description
1 polymer ?
#
loop_
_entity_poly.entity_id
_entity_poly.type
_entity_poly.pdbx_seq_one_letter_code
_entity_poly.pdbx_strand_id
1 'polypeptide(L)'
;EAAFPDDAILSEEENDDLERRLSRRRVWIIDPIDGTAGFVKKDGDFAVQIGLAEDGVPVAGVVFLPFHDSMSYAAKGGGSYLSIHGSEPERVNTSDHTDLTKMTLAMTRNHPTSRMGRIIEHFGFANVVKRGSVGLKTGMIATQECDIYIHPSPRTKLWDTCAPQIILEEAGGRLTDIFGGEMRYDKA
;
A
#
# COMPACT_ATOMS: atom_id res chain seq x y z
N GLU A 1 9.73 19.64 -6.67
CA GLU A 1 10.32 19.98 -8.00
C GLU A 1 11.69 20.65 -7.87
N ALA A 2 11.90 21.58 -6.94
CA ALA A 2 13.20 22.27 -6.83
C ALA A 2 14.39 21.33 -6.48
N ALA A 3 14.14 20.23 -5.73
CA ALA A 3 15.19 19.29 -5.35
C ALA A 3 15.45 18.22 -6.44
N PHE A 4 14.43 17.87 -7.23
CA PHE A 4 14.50 16.84 -8.28
C PHE A 4 13.81 17.36 -9.56
N PRO A 5 14.44 18.28 -10.31
CA PRO A 5 13.81 18.96 -11.44
C PRO A 5 13.52 18.02 -12.64
N ASP A 6 14.23 16.92 -12.72
CA ASP A 6 14.06 15.91 -13.80
C ASP A 6 13.01 14.85 -13.50
N ASP A 7 12.48 14.82 -12.28
CA ASP A 7 11.46 13.86 -11.89
C ASP A 7 10.05 14.38 -12.26
N ALA A 8 9.12 13.45 -12.45
CA ALA A 8 7.70 13.78 -12.53
C ALA A 8 7.00 13.50 -11.19
N ILE A 9 5.80 14.06 -11.04
CA ILE A 9 4.93 13.83 -9.89
C ILE A 9 3.57 13.35 -10.42
N LEU A 10 3.01 12.35 -9.75
CA LEU A 10 1.63 11.92 -9.84
C LEU A 10 1.02 12.02 -8.46
N SER A 11 -0.04 12.79 -8.28
CA SER A 11 -0.74 12.94 -7.01
C SER A 11 -2.25 12.84 -7.19
N GLU A 12 -2.95 12.32 -6.18
CA GLU A 12 -4.42 12.29 -6.18
C GLU A 12 -5.04 13.69 -6.27
N GLU A 13 -4.40 14.69 -5.66
CA GLU A 13 -4.92 16.06 -5.56
C GLU A 13 -4.50 16.97 -6.74
N GLU A 14 -3.75 16.44 -7.71
CA GLU A 14 -3.28 17.20 -8.86
C GLU A 14 -3.70 16.56 -10.18
N ASN A 15 -3.83 17.38 -11.24
CA ASN A 15 -4.05 16.85 -12.57
C ASN A 15 -2.82 16.10 -13.07
N ASP A 16 -2.98 14.86 -13.53
CA ASP A 16 -1.91 14.07 -14.13
C ASP A 16 -1.47 14.66 -15.48
N ASP A 17 -0.27 15.20 -15.54
CA ASP A 17 0.42 15.49 -16.80
C ASP A 17 1.01 14.17 -17.34
N LEU A 18 0.15 13.39 -18.00
CA LEU A 18 0.47 12.06 -18.48
C LEU A 18 1.67 12.04 -19.44
N GLU A 19 1.77 13.03 -20.33
CA GLU A 19 2.87 13.11 -21.31
C GLU A 19 4.20 13.34 -20.59
N ARG A 20 4.26 14.32 -19.69
CA ARG A 20 5.44 14.58 -18.88
C ARG A 20 5.79 13.37 -18.02
N ARG A 21 4.82 12.77 -17.33
CA ARG A 21 5.04 11.63 -16.44
C ARG A 21 5.60 10.41 -17.17
N LEU A 22 5.03 10.06 -18.31
CA LEU A 22 5.49 8.91 -19.11
C LEU A 22 6.83 9.17 -19.81
N SER A 23 7.26 10.43 -19.97
CA SER A 23 8.57 10.80 -20.52
C SER A 23 9.70 10.77 -19.49
N ARG A 24 9.39 10.62 -18.20
CA ARG A 24 10.38 10.68 -17.12
C ARG A 24 10.70 9.29 -16.59
N ARG A 25 11.98 9.08 -16.32
CA ARG A 25 12.46 7.83 -15.73
C ARG A 25 11.98 7.65 -14.30
N ARG A 26 11.97 8.74 -13.52
CA ARG A 26 11.54 8.72 -12.12
C ARG A 26 10.26 9.50 -11.93
N VAL A 27 9.35 8.90 -11.17
CA VAL A 27 8.04 9.48 -10.84
C VAL A 27 7.78 9.34 -9.35
N TRP A 28 7.57 10.47 -8.69
CA TRP A 28 7.03 10.51 -7.33
C TRP A 28 5.52 10.33 -7.40
N ILE A 29 5.02 9.35 -6.65
CA ILE A 29 3.61 8.96 -6.65
C ILE A 29 3.09 9.15 -5.23
N ILE A 30 2.13 10.09 -5.09
CA ILE A 30 1.74 10.63 -3.79
C ILE A 30 0.23 10.48 -3.60
N ASP A 31 -0.14 9.88 -2.48
CA ASP A 31 -1.49 9.95 -1.93
C ASP A 31 -1.44 10.75 -0.61
N PRO A 32 -1.91 12.00 -0.61
CA PRO A 32 -1.88 12.83 0.58
C PRO A 32 -2.80 12.32 1.69
N ILE A 33 -3.90 11.62 1.36
CA ILE A 33 -4.86 11.09 2.33
C ILE A 33 -5.48 9.78 1.82
N ASP A 34 -4.69 8.69 1.77
CA ASP A 34 -5.25 7.35 1.53
C ASP A 34 -6.23 6.98 2.64
N GLY A 35 -7.46 6.69 2.26
CA GLY A 35 -8.51 6.42 3.23
C GLY A 35 -9.28 7.66 3.70
N THR A 36 -9.61 8.58 2.80
CA THR A 36 -10.37 9.82 3.05
C THR A 36 -11.62 9.61 3.91
N ALA A 37 -12.33 8.48 3.74
CA ALA A 37 -13.48 8.15 4.59
C ALA A 37 -13.11 7.95 6.07
N GLY A 38 -11.95 7.36 6.36
CA GLY A 38 -11.43 7.21 7.73
C GLY A 38 -10.98 8.55 8.31
N PHE A 39 -10.33 9.37 7.49
CA PHE A 39 -9.95 10.74 7.87
C PHE A 39 -11.18 11.58 8.27
N VAL A 40 -12.22 11.60 7.45
CA VAL A 40 -13.47 12.34 7.74
C VAL A 40 -14.16 11.83 8.99
N LYS A 41 -14.18 10.52 9.20
CA LYS A 41 -14.78 9.89 10.40
C LYS A 41 -13.90 10.01 11.65
N LYS A 42 -12.63 10.38 11.50
CA LYS A 42 -11.63 10.42 12.57
C LYS A 42 -11.46 9.07 13.28
N ASP A 43 -11.55 7.97 12.51
CA ASP A 43 -11.44 6.60 13.04
C ASP A 43 -10.01 6.02 13.00
N GLY A 44 -9.05 6.80 12.48
CA GLY A 44 -7.63 6.45 12.42
C GLY A 44 -7.22 5.63 11.19
N ASP A 45 -8.16 5.19 10.36
CA ASP A 45 -7.89 4.37 9.19
C ASP A 45 -7.54 5.22 7.95
N PHE A 46 -6.49 6.04 8.04
CA PHE A 46 -5.96 6.84 6.93
C PHE A 46 -4.44 6.95 7.00
N ALA A 47 -3.82 7.21 5.85
CA ALA A 47 -2.38 7.31 5.71
C ALA A 47 -1.98 8.46 4.78
N VAL A 48 -0.73 8.92 4.90
CA VAL A 48 -0.01 9.69 3.87
C VAL A 48 0.95 8.72 3.19
N GLN A 49 0.94 8.68 1.86
CA GLN A 49 1.76 7.76 1.09
C GLN A 49 2.63 8.51 0.08
N ILE A 50 3.92 8.20 0.04
CA ILE A 50 4.87 8.72 -0.93
C ILE A 50 5.67 7.55 -1.48
N GLY A 51 5.51 7.25 -2.75
CA GLY A 51 6.30 6.26 -3.48
C GLY A 51 7.19 6.91 -4.52
N LEU A 52 8.32 6.33 -4.79
CA LEU A 52 9.18 6.65 -5.93
C LEU A 52 9.24 5.44 -6.85
N ALA A 53 8.79 5.60 -8.08
CA ALA A 53 8.96 4.61 -9.14
C ALA A 53 10.07 5.04 -10.09
N GLU A 54 10.92 4.09 -10.49
CA GLU A 54 11.95 4.26 -11.52
C GLU A 54 11.70 3.24 -12.63
N ASP A 55 11.61 3.71 -13.88
CA ASP A 55 11.24 2.88 -15.04
C ASP A 55 9.95 2.05 -14.79
N GLY A 56 8.98 2.65 -14.10
CA GLY A 56 7.70 2.05 -13.76
C GLY A 56 7.73 1.01 -12.64
N VAL A 57 8.84 0.84 -11.92
CA VAL A 57 8.99 -0.10 -10.80
C VAL A 57 9.22 0.70 -9.51
N PRO A 58 8.53 0.41 -8.39
CA PRO A 58 8.77 1.07 -7.13
C PRO A 58 10.19 0.81 -6.63
N VAL A 59 10.89 1.85 -6.19
CA VAL A 59 12.26 1.77 -5.66
C VAL A 59 12.39 2.33 -4.25
N ALA A 60 11.47 3.18 -3.81
CA ALA A 60 11.38 3.63 -2.43
C ALA A 60 9.92 3.95 -2.08
N GLY A 61 9.57 3.87 -0.82
CA GLY A 61 8.23 4.18 -0.36
C GLY A 61 8.17 4.49 1.12
N VAL A 62 7.26 5.38 1.48
CA VAL A 62 6.92 5.74 2.86
C VAL A 62 5.40 5.72 2.99
N VAL A 63 4.91 5.10 4.05
CA VAL A 63 3.51 5.15 4.49
C VAL A 63 3.52 5.64 5.94
N PHE A 64 2.95 6.81 6.16
CA PHE A 64 2.80 7.39 7.50
C PHE A 64 1.34 7.33 7.92
N LEU A 65 1.07 6.83 9.11
CA LEU A 65 -0.23 6.73 9.75
C LEU A 65 -0.31 7.81 10.84
N PRO A 66 -0.81 9.03 10.55
CA PRO A 66 -0.73 10.15 11.50
C PRO A 66 -1.47 9.89 12.82
N PHE A 67 -2.60 9.18 12.78
CA PHE A 67 -3.37 8.86 13.96
C PHE A 67 -2.63 7.90 14.91
N HIS A 68 -1.81 7.02 14.37
CA HIS A 68 -1.04 6.03 15.12
C HIS A 68 0.39 6.47 15.39
N ASP A 69 0.80 7.64 14.87
CA ASP A 69 2.18 8.12 14.88
C ASP A 69 3.16 7.00 14.49
N SER A 70 2.85 6.35 13.36
CA SER A 70 3.55 5.16 12.88
C SER A 70 3.97 5.36 11.43
N MET A 71 5.23 5.07 11.11
CA MET A 71 5.81 5.23 9.79
C MET A 71 6.47 3.93 9.33
N SER A 72 5.94 3.36 8.23
CA SER A 72 6.58 2.26 7.51
C SER A 72 7.32 2.81 6.30
N TYR A 73 8.51 2.29 6.01
CA TYR A 73 9.27 2.70 4.83
C TYR A 73 10.20 1.59 4.34
N ALA A 74 10.51 1.67 3.05
CA ALA A 74 11.43 0.75 2.40
C ALA A 74 12.15 1.41 1.23
N ALA A 75 13.32 0.88 0.90
CA ALA A 75 14.01 1.13 -0.36
C ALA A 75 14.49 -0.20 -0.93
N LYS A 76 14.51 -0.32 -2.25
CA LYS A 76 14.83 -1.53 -2.99
C LYS A 76 16.17 -2.14 -2.54
N GLY A 77 16.12 -3.38 -2.08
CA GLY A 77 17.27 -4.11 -1.53
C GLY A 77 17.69 -3.69 -0.13
N GLY A 78 16.96 -2.75 0.52
CA GLY A 78 17.26 -2.25 1.86
C GLY A 78 16.50 -2.94 2.98
N GLY A 79 15.42 -3.63 2.66
CA GLY A 79 14.46 -4.16 3.62
C GLY A 79 13.37 -3.15 3.99
N SER A 80 12.37 -3.62 4.72
CA SER A 80 11.24 -2.83 5.20
C SER A 80 11.38 -2.55 6.70
N TYR A 81 11.04 -1.34 7.10
CA TYR A 81 11.20 -0.84 8.47
C TYR A 81 9.94 -0.15 8.97
N LEU A 82 9.72 -0.25 10.27
CA LEU A 82 8.66 0.42 11.02
C LEU A 82 9.25 1.26 12.15
N SER A 83 8.82 2.51 12.29
CA SER A 83 9.05 3.38 13.46
C SER A 83 7.71 3.79 14.03
N ILE A 84 7.54 3.67 15.35
CA ILE A 84 6.32 4.06 16.08
C ILE A 84 6.72 5.13 17.11
N HIS A 85 5.98 6.25 17.14
CA HIS A 85 6.25 7.37 18.05
C HIS A 85 7.71 7.88 17.97
N GLY A 86 8.28 7.90 16.75
CA GLY A 86 9.66 8.33 16.53
C GLY A 86 10.73 7.41 17.14
N SER A 87 10.37 6.15 17.48
CA SER A 87 11.34 5.15 17.94
C SER A 87 12.40 4.84 16.89
N GLU A 88 13.51 4.23 17.32
CA GLU A 88 14.46 3.61 16.38
C GLU A 88 13.72 2.62 15.49
N PRO A 89 13.97 2.67 14.17
CA PRO A 89 13.27 1.83 13.23
C PRO A 89 13.59 0.35 13.40
N GLU A 90 12.56 -0.47 13.44
CA GLU A 90 12.69 -1.93 13.49
C GLU A 90 12.44 -2.54 12.12
N ARG A 91 13.26 -3.52 11.75
CA ARG A 91 13.05 -4.27 10.50
C ARG A 91 11.83 -5.18 10.64
N VAL A 92 10.94 -5.12 9.65
CA VAL A 92 9.71 -5.92 9.63
C VAL A 92 9.74 -6.93 8.49
N ASN A 93 9.06 -8.06 8.67
CA ASN A 93 8.90 -9.10 7.66
C ASN A 93 7.50 -9.69 7.73
N THR A 94 6.98 -10.13 6.58
CA THR A 94 5.71 -10.83 6.52
C THR A 94 5.76 -12.18 7.24
N SER A 95 4.58 -12.74 7.57
CA SER A 95 4.48 -14.10 8.07
C SER A 95 4.91 -15.12 7.01
N ASP A 96 5.21 -16.34 7.44
CA ASP A 96 5.50 -17.51 6.61
C ASP A 96 4.29 -18.44 6.43
N HIS A 97 3.10 -17.98 6.80
CA HIS A 97 1.87 -18.76 6.68
C HIS A 97 1.56 -19.07 5.22
N THR A 98 1.30 -20.33 4.91
CA THR A 98 0.90 -20.82 3.57
C THR A 98 -0.50 -21.44 3.54
N ASP A 99 -1.07 -21.73 4.70
CA ASP A 99 -2.41 -22.32 4.86
C ASP A 99 -3.44 -21.21 5.08
N LEU A 100 -4.28 -20.96 4.07
CA LEU A 100 -5.31 -19.92 4.12
C LEU A 100 -6.26 -20.04 5.32
N THR A 101 -6.51 -21.26 5.80
CA THR A 101 -7.39 -21.49 6.96
C THR A 101 -6.77 -21.04 8.28
N LYS A 102 -5.50 -20.70 8.30
CA LYS A 102 -4.77 -20.12 9.44
C LYS A 102 -4.51 -18.65 9.28
N MET A 103 -4.73 -18.09 8.08
CA MET A 103 -4.45 -16.71 7.75
C MET A 103 -5.54 -15.74 8.23
N THR A 104 -5.11 -14.53 8.58
CA THR A 104 -5.97 -13.38 8.81
C THR A 104 -6.07 -12.55 7.54
N LEU A 105 -7.28 -12.40 7.02
CA LEU A 105 -7.59 -11.57 5.85
C LEU A 105 -7.86 -10.13 6.27
N ALA A 106 -7.10 -9.18 5.73
CA ALA A 106 -7.45 -7.78 5.74
C ALA A 106 -8.40 -7.47 4.55
N MET A 107 -9.45 -6.71 4.79
CA MET A 107 -10.37 -6.26 3.73
C MET A 107 -10.83 -4.83 3.96
N THR A 108 -11.36 -4.19 2.91
CA THR A 108 -11.89 -2.82 3.03
C THR A 108 -13.15 -2.81 3.90
N ARG A 109 -13.23 -1.81 4.79
CA ARG A 109 -14.42 -1.56 5.63
C ARG A 109 -15.54 -0.90 4.83
N ASN A 110 -15.19 -0.02 3.90
CA ASN A 110 -16.12 0.93 3.31
C ASN A 110 -16.93 0.37 2.13
N HIS A 111 -16.48 -0.74 1.53
CA HIS A 111 -17.11 -1.32 0.33
C HIS A 111 -17.23 -2.85 0.43
N PRO A 112 -18.01 -3.36 1.39
CA PRO A 112 -18.27 -4.80 1.44
C PRO A 112 -19.04 -5.21 0.18
N THR A 113 -18.53 -6.19 -0.55
CA THR A 113 -19.18 -6.72 -1.75
C THR A 113 -19.62 -8.15 -1.51
N SER A 114 -20.71 -8.57 -2.18
CA SER A 114 -21.13 -9.98 -2.17
C SER A 114 -20.04 -10.93 -2.69
N ARG A 115 -19.13 -10.41 -3.55
CA ARG A 115 -17.96 -11.15 -4.03
C ARG A 115 -17.00 -11.47 -2.89
N MET A 116 -16.73 -10.51 -1.99
CA MET A 116 -15.87 -10.76 -0.81
C MET A 116 -16.49 -11.78 0.14
N GLY A 117 -17.81 -11.77 0.34
CA GLY A 117 -18.50 -12.80 1.14
C GLY A 117 -18.23 -14.21 0.62
N ARG A 118 -18.37 -14.41 -0.70
CA ARG A 118 -18.08 -15.70 -1.34
C ARG A 118 -16.60 -16.12 -1.24
N ILE A 119 -15.67 -15.15 -1.35
CA ILE A 119 -14.24 -15.42 -1.19
C ILE A 119 -13.95 -15.91 0.24
N ILE A 120 -14.48 -15.22 1.25
CA ILE A 120 -14.28 -15.58 2.65
C ILE A 120 -14.84 -16.98 2.94
N GLU A 121 -16.05 -17.24 2.49
CA GLU A 121 -16.70 -18.55 2.68
C GLU A 121 -15.94 -19.69 1.96
N HIS A 122 -15.46 -19.42 0.74
CA HIS A 122 -14.77 -20.42 -0.07
C HIS A 122 -13.39 -20.81 0.50
N PHE A 123 -12.62 -19.82 0.96
CA PHE A 123 -11.25 -20.06 1.43
C PHE A 123 -11.15 -20.33 2.94
N GLY A 124 -12.15 -19.99 3.72
CA GLY A 124 -12.22 -20.33 5.15
C GLY A 124 -11.14 -19.70 6.00
N PHE A 125 -10.81 -18.40 5.78
CA PHE A 125 -9.80 -17.69 6.57
C PHE A 125 -10.06 -17.78 8.08
N ALA A 126 -8.99 -17.90 8.88
CA ALA A 126 -9.08 -17.97 10.33
C ALA A 126 -9.75 -16.73 10.93
N ASN A 127 -9.37 -15.54 10.42
CA ASN A 127 -9.90 -14.27 10.87
C ASN A 127 -10.10 -13.31 9.69
N VAL A 128 -10.97 -12.31 9.89
CA VAL A 128 -11.22 -11.24 8.94
C VAL A 128 -11.19 -9.90 9.65
N VAL A 129 -10.27 -9.03 9.26
CA VAL A 129 -10.12 -7.67 9.80
C VAL A 129 -10.55 -6.66 8.76
N LYS A 130 -11.39 -5.70 9.17
CA LYS A 130 -11.91 -4.65 8.29
C LYS A 130 -11.25 -3.32 8.63
N ARG A 131 -10.52 -2.74 7.67
CA ARG A 131 -9.83 -1.44 7.81
C ARG A 131 -10.08 -0.55 6.60
N GLY A 132 -9.91 0.77 6.79
CA GLY A 132 -9.75 1.74 5.69
C GLY A 132 -8.36 1.64 5.06
N SER A 133 -7.90 2.65 4.33
CA SER A 133 -6.52 2.82 3.84
C SER A 133 -5.87 1.55 3.23
N VAL A 134 -5.27 1.65 2.06
CA VAL A 134 -4.46 0.55 1.48
C VAL A 134 -3.13 0.45 2.22
N GLY A 135 -2.50 1.59 2.51
CA GLY A 135 -1.23 1.65 3.23
C GLY A 135 -1.31 1.04 4.63
N LEU A 136 -2.39 1.33 5.38
CA LEU A 136 -2.62 0.70 6.69
C LEU A 136 -2.67 -0.82 6.58
N LYS A 137 -3.49 -1.36 5.65
CA LYS A 137 -3.64 -2.82 5.50
C LYS A 137 -2.35 -3.50 5.05
N THR A 138 -1.59 -2.85 4.19
CA THR A 138 -0.28 -3.36 3.73
C THR A 138 0.74 -3.33 4.86
N GLY A 139 0.75 -2.26 5.68
CA GLY A 139 1.53 -2.19 6.91
C GLY A 139 1.23 -3.34 7.87
N MET A 140 -0.05 -3.64 8.09
CA MET A 140 -0.48 -4.77 8.92
C MET A 140 0.03 -6.13 8.41
N ILE A 141 0.19 -6.30 7.09
CA ILE A 141 0.80 -7.52 6.54
C ILE A 141 2.31 -7.53 6.80
N ALA A 142 2.99 -6.41 6.58
CA ALA A 142 4.42 -6.30 6.83
C ALA A 142 4.79 -6.50 8.31
N THR A 143 3.85 -6.27 9.25
CA THR A 143 4.02 -6.47 10.69
C THR A 143 3.40 -7.77 11.22
N GLN A 144 2.91 -8.64 10.36
CA GLN A 144 2.29 -9.94 10.71
C GLN A 144 0.97 -9.83 11.50
N GLU A 145 0.33 -8.67 11.52
CA GLU A 145 -1.02 -8.51 12.07
C GLU A 145 -2.09 -9.13 11.16
N CYS A 146 -1.79 -9.18 9.87
CA CYS A 146 -2.57 -9.84 8.82
C CYS A 146 -1.62 -10.58 7.88
N ASP A 147 -2.17 -11.51 7.09
CA ASP A 147 -1.39 -12.33 6.16
C ASP A 147 -1.70 -12.01 4.70
N ILE A 148 -2.91 -11.58 4.42
CA ILE A 148 -3.38 -11.34 3.06
C ILE A 148 -4.37 -10.16 3.02
N TYR A 149 -4.32 -9.39 1.94
CA TYR A 149 -5.30 -8.36 1.61
C TYR A 149 -5.87 -8.60 0.21
N ILE A 150 -7.20 -8.60 0.09
CA ILE A 150 -7.90 -8.78 -1.19
C ILE A 150 -8.81 -7.58 -1.44
N HIS A 151 -8.63 -6.93 -2.60
CA HIS A 151 -9.44 -5.81 -3.04
C HIS A 151 -9.99 -6.02 -4.46
N PRO A 152 -11.15 -6.69 -4.62
CA PRO A 152 -11.69 -7.03 -5.92
C PRO A 152 -12.48 -5.87 -6.55
N SER A 153 -11.90 -4.68 -6.61
CA SER A 153 -12.52 -3.47 -7.16
C SER A 153 -11.56 -2.79 -8.14
N PRO A 154 -12.07 -2.25 -9.26
CA PRO A 154 -11.24 -1.51 -10.21
C PRO A 154 -10.97 -0.05 -9.77
N ARG A 155 -11.25 0.29 -8.52
CA ARG A 155 -11.14 1.68 -8.02
C ARG A 155 -9.76 2.02 -7.48
N THR A 156 -8.90 1.04 -7.29
CA THR A 156 -7.52 1.25 -6.83
C THR A 156 -6.73 2.03 -7.87
N LYS A 157 -6.05 3.07 -7.45
CA LYS A 157 -5.24 3.95 -8.26
C LYS A 157 -3.74 3.66 -8.05
N LEU A 158 -2.89 4.26 -8.89
CA LEU A 158 -1.44 4.08 -8.78
C LEU A 158 -0.90 4.63 -7.45
N TRP A 159 -1.45 5.73 -6.95
CA TRP A 159 -1.04 6.34 -5.68
C TRP A 159 -1.44 5.53 -4.45
N ASP A 160 -2.51 4.71 -4.52
CA ASP A 160 -2.88 3.80 -3.43
C ASP A 160 -1.86 2.68 -3.21
N THR A 161 -1.05 2.35 -4.23
CA THR A 161 -0.29 1.08 -4.24
C THR A 161 1.22 1.23 -4.34
N CYS A 162 1.77 2.33 -4.86
CA CYS A 162 3.20 2.45 -5.13
C CYS A 162 4.07 2.34 -3.86
N ALA A 163 3.82 3.15 -2.86
CA ALA A 163 4.54 3.07 -1.59
C ALA A 163 4.25 1.75 -0.83
N PRO A 164 2.98 1.31 -0.70
CA PRO A 164 2.65 0.02 -0.10
C PRO A 164 3.34 -1.18 -0.77
N GLN A 165 3.49 -1.17 -2.09
CA GLN A 165 4.11 -2.28 -2.82
C GLN A 165 5.55 -2.50 -2.39
N ILE A 166 6.41 -1.46 -2.45
CA ILE A 166 7.82 -1.62 -2.10
C ILE A 166 8.01 -1.97 -0.62
N ILE A 167 7.17 -1.42 0.27
CA ILE A 167 7.20 -1.76 1.70
C ILE A 167 6.87 -3.24 1.90
N LEU A 168 5.85 -3.75 1.21
CA LEU A 168 5.46 -5.15 1.30
C LEU A 168 6.51 -6.09 0.68
N GLU A 169 7.02 -5.76 -0.50
CA GLU A 169 8.01 -6.58 -1.21
C GLU A 169 9.33 -6.67 -0.43
N GLU A 170 9.80 -5.57 0.15
CA GLU A 170 10.99 -5.54 0.99
C GLU A 170 10.79 -6.21 2.37
N ALA A 171 9.53 -6.42 2.78
CA ALA A 171 9.18 -7.26 3.93
C ALA A 171 9.06 -8.76 3.56
N GLY A 172 9.24 -9.15 2.29
CA GLY A 172 9.14 -10.53 1.81
C GLY A 172 7.77 -10.94 1.29
N GLY A 173 6.82 -9.99 1.21
CA GLY A 173 5.50 -10.21 0.63
C GLY A 173 5.45 -9.93 -0.88
N ARG A 174 4.23 -9.87 -1.43
CA ARG A 174 4.00 -9.57 -2.85
C ARG A 174 2.70 -8.80 -3.05
N LEU A 175 2.73 -7.77 -3.89
CA LEU A 175 1.54 -7.05 -4.35
C LEU A 175 1.34 -7.31 -5.84
N THR A 176 0.14 -7.75 -6.23
CA THR A 176 -0.21 -8.07 -7.61
C THR A 176 -1.61 -7.59 -7.94
N ASP A 177 -1.96 -7.57 -9.22
CA ASP A 177 -3.35 -7.55 -9.62
C ASP A 177 -4.07 -8.86 -9.23
N ILE A 178 -5.38 -8.94 -9.45
CA ILE A 178 -6.19 -10.12 -9.09
C ILE A 178 -5.89 -11.35 -9.95
N PHE A 179 -5.08 -11.24 -10.99
CA PHE A 179 -4.64 -12.32 -11.87
C PHE A 179 -3.20 -12.76 -11.59
N GLY A 180 -2.54 -12.13 -10.60
CA GLY A 180 -1.15 -12.38 -10.27
C GLY A 180 -0.15 -11.61 -11.12
N GLY A 181 -0.63 -10.67 -11.94
CA GLY A 181 0.21 -9.79 -12.75
C GLY A 181 0.92 -8.73 -11.91
N GLU A 182 2.13 -8.35 -12.33
CA GLU A 182 2.90 -7.30 -11.67
C GLU A 182 2.24 -5.94 -11.81
N MET A 183 2.28 -5.16 -10.74
CA MET A 183 1.86 -3.76 -10.77
C MET A 183 2.95 -2.91 -11.41
N ARG A 184 2.56 -2.01 -12.31
CA ARG A 184 3.44 -1.10 -13.03
C ARG A 184 2.93 0.31 -12.93
N TYR A 185 3.88 1.28 -12.85
CA TYR A 185 3.58 2.70 -12.60
C TYR A 185 3.92 3.61 -13.79
N ASP A 186 4.25 3.02 -14.93
CA ASP A 186 4.50 3.65 -16.24
C ASP A 186 3.29 3.56 -17.19
N LYS A 187 2.08 3.52 -16.63
CA LYS A 187 0.81 3.41 -17.37
C LYS A 187 -0.06 4.66 -17.20
N ALA A 188 -1.04 4.80 -18.12
CA ALA A 188 -2.14 5.75 -17.99
C ALA A 188 -3.18 5.26 -16.97
#